data_6631746924b9893c8dd7b70a859efe87
#
_entry.id   6631746924b9893c8dd7b70a859efe87
#
_cell.length_a   1.000
_cell.length_b   1.000
_cell.length_c   1.000
_cell.angle_alpha   90.00
_cell.angle_beta   90.00
_cell.angle_gamma   90.00
#
_symmetry.space_group_name_H-M   'P 1'
#
loop_
_entity.id
_entity.type
_entity.pdbx_description
1 polymer ?
#
loop_
_entity_poly.entity_id
_entity_poly.type
_entity_poly.pdbx_seq_one_letter_code
_entity_poly.pdbx_strand_id
1 'polypeptide(L)'
;MVSHRVKCWDCGSDVDDPFVSVCPKCKGLLTVKMDLEKVKEKSPEDLRKTPIGVWRYSDFMPVDASKKVSIQEGGTPLYKTDALAEIVGVDGMHIKFEGLNPTGSFKDRGMTVGVTRAKELDAEIVGCASTGNTSASLAAYAAKAGMKCAVFLPSGKVAAGKLAQALFYGAKVLSIDGNFDDALALARTMSEQKKLYLLNSINPYRPEGQKSVLFEILDQLNYEIPDRIVLPVGNAANIWAVYKALTELEEVGWIDKMPMLTGIQAELSAPVAKAFGGKEKDFVPVENPETIATAIRIGNPVSGRKALAAIYDTGGFSTTVTDDEIIEAQKLTAMKEGVFVEPASAASVAGLIKLRKQGIVDRDEKVVAICTGNGLKDPETAVKYSNQPIKCANSAEAVDEILSR
;
A
#
# COMPACT_ATOMS: atom_id res chain seq x y z
N MET A 1 -20.80 -16.63 2.58
CA MET A 1 -19.47 -16.48 1.93
C MET A 1 -19.69 -16.14 0.48
N VAL A 2 -19.10 -15.08 -0.01
CA VAL A 2 -19.15 -14.74 -1.46
C VAL A 2 -18.29 -15.77 -2.20
N SER A 3 -18.83 -16.36 -3.26
CA SER A 3 -18.10 -17.33 -4.09
C SER A 3 -16.94 -16.64 -4.78
N HIS A 4 -15.79 -17.31 -4.85
CA HIS A 4 -14.62 -16.80 -5.56
C HIS A 4 -13.79 -17.95 -6.12
N ARG A 5 -12.94 -17.65 -7.10
CA ARG A 5 -11.93 -18.56 -7.64
C ARG A 5 -10.57 -17.89 -7.65
N VAL A 6 -9.52 -18.66 -7.43
CA VAL A 6 -8.15 -18.20 -7.63
C VAL A 6 -7.70 -18.60 -9.02
N LYS A 7 -7.25 -17.62 -9.80
CA LYS A 7 -6.79 -17.82 -11.18
C LYS A 7 -5.39 -17.28 -11.39
N CYS A 8 -4.71 -17.84 -12.35
CA CYS A 8 -3.48 -17.23 -12.87
C CYS A 8 -3.85 -15.99 -13.69
N TRP A 9 -3.23 -14.85 -13.39
CA TRP A 9 -3.43 -13.62 -14.14
C TRP A 9 -2.88 -13.70 -15.56
N ASP A 10 -1.78 -14.47 -15.77
CA ASP A 10 -1.11 -14.59 -17.07
C ASP A 10 -1.79 -15.62 -18.01
N CYS A 11 -2.10 -16.81 -17.54
CA CYS A 11 -2.61 -17.89 -18.38
C CYS A 11 -4.08 -18.28 -18.13
N GLY A 12 -4.74 -17.63 -17.17
CA GLY A 12 -6.16 -17.85 -16.85
C GLY A 12 -6.50 -19.18 -16.17
N SER A 13 -5.51 -20.07 -15.92
CA SER A 13 -5.75 -21.38 -15.28
C SER A 13 -6.26 -21.20 -13.84
N ASP A 14 -7.24 -22.01 -13.45
CA ASP A 14 -7.68 -22.09 -12.04
C ASP A 14 -6.59 -22.73 -11.18
N VAL A 15 -6.51 -22.31 -9.93
CA VAL A 15 -5.53 -22.78 -8.94
C VAL A 15 -6.25 -23.08 -7.63
N ASP A 16 -6.33 -24.36 -7.27
CA ASP A 16 -7.10 -24.82 -6.12
C ASP A 16 -6.27 -24.92 -4.83
N ASP A 17 -4.94 -25.12 -4.93
CA ASP A 17 -4.09 -25.20 -3.74
C ASP A 17 -3.87 -23.78 -3.16
N PRO A 18 -4.40 -23.50 -1.94
CA PRO A 18 -4.31 -22.17 -1.34
C PRO A 18 -2.91 -21.81 -0.79
N PHE A 19 -1.99 -22.78 -0.72
CA PHE A 19 -0.63 -22.58 -0.20
C PHE A 19 0.38 -22.21 -1.27
N VAL A 20 0.03 -22.35 -2.56
CA VAL A 20 0.91 -21.90 -3.62
C VAL A 20 0.77 -20.39 -3.87
N SER A 21 1.89 -19.73 -4.11
CA SER A 21 1.93 -18.28 -4.34
C SER A 21 1.98 -17.88 -5.82
N VAL A 22 2.27 -18.85 -6.70
CA VAL A 22 2.37 -18.66 -8.16
C VAL A 22 1.66 -19.79 -8.88
N CYS A 23 1.29 -19.57 -10.13
CA CYS A 23 0.67 -20.57 -10.96
C CYS A 23 1.57 -21.80 -11.15
N PRO A 24 1.11 -23.01 -10.83
CA PRO A 24 1.90 -24.23 -11.05
C PRO A 24 2.27 -24.45 -12.52
N LYS A 25 1.41 -23.99 -13.44
CA LYS A 25 1.56 -24.21 -14.90
C LYS A 25 2.58 -23.26 -15.54
N CYS A 26 2.48 -21.94 -15.29
CA CYS A 26 3.30 -20.93 -15.98
C CYS A 26 4.15 -20.06 -15.04
N LYS A 27 4.10 -20.29 -13.72
CA LYS A 27 4.76 -19.50 -12.69
C LYS A 27 4.28 -18.04 -12.58
N GLY A 28 3.24 -17.66 -13.32
CA GLY A 28 2.62 -16.35 -13.27
C GLY A 28 1.92 -16.04 -11.95
N LEU A 29 1.61 -14.77 -11.73
CA LEU A 29 0.95 -14.30 -10.51
C LEU A 29 -0.50 -14.76 -10.43
N LEU A 30 -0.95 -15.00 -9.21
CA LEU A 30 -2.34 -15.34 -8.94
C LEU A 30 -3.19 -14.08 -8.73
N THR A 31 -4.48 -14.22 -8.98
CA THR A 31 -5.52 -13.23 -8.70
C THR A 31 -6.78 -13.92 -8.23
N VAL A 32 -7.54 -13.26 -7.38
CA VAL A 32 -8.87 -13.72 -6.96
C VAL A 32 -9.90 -13.15 -7.94
N LYS A 33 -10.80 -13.97 -8.46
CA LYS A 33 -11.98 -13.52 -9.21
C LYS A 33 -13.20 -13.76 -8.33
N MET A 34 -13.85 -12.67 -7.94
CA MET A 34 -15.07 -12.69 -7.13
C MET A 34 -16.28 -13.02 -7.98
N ASP A 35 -17.26 -13.66 -7.38
CA ASP A 35 -18.62 -13.76 -7.91
C ASP A 35 -19.45 -12.62 -7.31
N LEU A 36 -19.73 -11.61 -8.10
CA LEU A 36 -20.37 -10.37 -7.65
C LEU A 36 -21.86 -10.29 -7.97
N GLU A 37 -22.50 -11.36 -8.46
CA GLU A 37 -23.92 -11.32 -8.87
C GLU A 37 -24.83 -10.83 -7.74
N LYS A 38 -24.60 -11.26 -6.50
CA LYS A 38 -25.36 -10.78 -5.35
C LYS A 38 -25.07 -9.33 -4.95
N VAL A 39 -23.93 -8.81 -5.34
CA VAL A 39 -23.55 -7.42 -5.06
C VAL A 39 -24.25 -6.47 -6.03
N LYS A 40 -24.54 -6.91 -7.25
CA LYS A 40 -25.32 -6.14 -8.25
C LYS A 40 -26.74 -5.79 -7.77
N GLU A 41 -27.28 -6.58 -6.84
CA GLU A 41 -28.61 -6.35 -6.25
C GLU A 41 -28.59 -5.29 -5.14
N LYS A 42 -27.42 -4.82 -4.72
CA LYS A 42 -27.20 -3.86 -3.65
C LYS A 42 -26.81 -2.48 -4.20
N SER A 43 -26.97 -1.49 -3.33
CA SER A 43 -26.45 -0.13 -3.55
C SER A 43 -25.32 0.17 -2.56
N PRO A 44 -24.51 1.21 -2.81
CA PRO A 44 -23.52 1.70 -1.84
C PRO A 44 -24.10 2.02 -0.46
N GLU A 45 -25.35 2.55 -0.42
CA GLU A 45 -26.06 2.90 0.81
C GLU A 45 -26.31 1.69 1.69
N ASP A 46 -26.51 0.51 1.11
CA ASP A 46 -26.72 -0.72 1.87
C ASP A 46 -25.49 -1.09 2.71
N LEU A 47 -24.30 -0.76 2.24
CA LEU A 47 -23.05 -1.02 2.95
C LEU A 47 -22.83 -0.03 4.11
N ARG A 48 -23.40 1.19 4.02
CA ARG A 48 -23.26 2.24 5.05
C ARG A 48 -23.90 1.90 6.39
N LYS A 49 -24.69 0.84 6.46
CA LYS A 49 -25.22 0.25 7.71
C LYS A 49 -24.08 -0.29 8.61
N THR A 50 -22.93 -0.61 8.04
CA THR A 50 -21.73 -1.03 8.76
C THR A 50 -20.77 0.18 8.91
N PRO A 51 -20.10 0.37 10.07
CA PRO A 51 -19.10 1.42 10.22
C PRO A 51 -18.04 1.36 9.14
N ILE A 52 -17.51 2.54 8.73
CA ILE A 52 -16.47 2.61 7.71
C ILE A 52 -15.21 1.85 8.15
N GLY A 53 -14.61 1.12 7.25
CA GLY A 53 -13.44 0.26 7.46
C GLY A 53 -13.44 -0.88 6.46
N VAL A 54 -12.40 -1.73 6.49
CA VAL A 54 -12.25 -2.83 5.52
C VAL A 54 -13.50 -3.71 5.45
N TRP A 55 -14.10 -4.04 6.59
CA TRP A 55 -15.19 -5.01 6.68
C TRP A 55 -16.59 -4.45 6.38
N ARG A 56 -16.71 -3.13 6.14
CA ARG A 56 -17.90 -2.55 5.49
C ARG A 56 -18.12 -3.16 4.11
N TYR A 57 -17.02 -3.46 3.42
CA TYR A 57 -17.00 -3.97 2.06
C TYR A 57 -16.82 -5.50 2.00
N SER A 58 -17.29 -6.20 3.02
CA SER A 58 -17.15 -7.67 3.14
C SER A 58 -17.78 -8.45 1.98
N ASP A 59 -18.78 -7.88 1.32
CA ASP A 59 -19.41 -8.46 0.13
C ASP A 59 -18.44 -8.57 -1.07
N PHE A 60 -17.37 -7.78 -1.06
CA PHE A 60 -16.28 -7.83 -2.04
C PHE A 60 -15.07 -8.64 -1.56
N MET A 61 -15.14 -9.29 -0.40
CA MET A 61 -14.00 -10.01 0.16
C MET A 61 -14.13 -11.53 -0.02
N PRO A 62 -13.02 -12.22 -0.38
CA PRO A 62 -13.03 -13.66 -0.65
C PRO A 62 -12.90 -14.52 0.62
N VAL A 63 -13.36 -14.02 1.75
CA VAL A 63 -13.28 -14.70 3.06
C VAL A 63 -14.58 -14.51 3.84
N ASP A 64 -14.82 -15.38 4.81
CA ASP A 64 -15.99 -15.31 5.69
C ASP A 64 -15.82 -14.18 6.72
N ALA A 65 -16.61 -13.13 6.58
CA ALA A 65 -16.59 -11.98 7.49
C ALA A 65 -16.95 -12.34 8.95
N SER A 66 -17.64 -13.47 9.18
CA SER A 66 -17.92 -13.95 10.54
C SER A 66 -16.68 -14.47 11.27
N LYS A 67 -15.65 -14.87 10.51
CA LYS A 67 -14.36 -15.36 11.02
C LYS A 67 -13.26 -14.31 11.01
N LYS A 68 -13.59 -13.07 10.67
CA LYS A 68 -12.63 -12.00 10.47
C LYS A 68 -11.67 -11.83 11.66
N VAL A 69 -10.42 -11.63 11.32
CA VAL A 69 -9.36 -11.19 12.25
C VAL A 69 -9.16 -9.70 12.03
N SER A 70 -9.68 -8.87 12.93
CA SER A 70 -9.67 -7.41 12.77
C SER A 70 -9.20 -6.71 14.05
N ILE A 71 -8.48 -5.63 13.86
CA ILE A 71 -8.11 -4.64 14.88
C ILE A 71 -8.60 -3.23 14.47
N GLN A 72 -9.73 -3.19 13.74
CA GLN A 72 -10.43 -2.00 13.26
C GLN A 72 -9.64 -1.20 12.20
N GLU A 73 -8.99 -1.90 11.28
CA GLU A 73 -8.29 -1.34 10.14
C GLU A 73 -9.23 -0.72 9.12
N GLY A 74 -8.73 0.26 8.39
CA GLY A 74 -9.52 1.08 7.48
C GLY A 74 -10.24 2.22 8.20
N GLY A 75 -11.25 2.82 7.56
CA GLY A 75 -11.90 4.03 8.06
C GLY A 75 -10.93 5.21 8.18
N THR A 76 -9.83 5.16 7.43
CA THR A 76 -8.80 6.21 7.45
C THR A 76 -9.35 7.52 6.89
N PRO A 77 -8.88 8.66 7.40
CA PRO A 77 -9.41 9.95 6.94
C PRO A 77 -9.04 10.24 5.49
N LEU A 78 -9.97 10.91 4.80
CA LEU A 78 -9.77 11.58 3.53
C LEU A 78 -9.76 13.08 3.81
N TYR A 79 -8.56 13.65 3.96
CA TYR A 79 -8.40 15.08 4.25
C TYR A 79 -8.51 15.90 2.97
N LYS A 80 -9.39 16.90 2.96
CA LYS A 80 -9.30 17.98 1.99
C LYS A 80 -8.08 18.83 2.34
N THR A 81 -7.22 19.12 1.37
CA THR A 81 -5.91 19.75 1.59
C THR A 81 -5.80 21.03 0.76
N ASP A 82 -6.36 22.13 1.29
CA ASP A 82 -6.46 23.40 0.57
C ASP A 82 -5.09 24.07 0.37
N ALA A 83 -4.21 24.05 1.38
CA ALA A 83 -2.86 24.64 1.26
C ALA A 83 -1.97 23.85 0.29
N LEU A 84 -2.06 22.51 0.30
CA LEU A 84 -1.33 21.70 -0.70
C LEU A 84 -1.93 21.85 -2.10
N ALA A 85 -3.24 21.96 -2.24
CA ALA A 85 -3.88 22.22 -3.53
C ALA A 85 -3.37 23.50 -4.17
N GLU A 86 -3.25 24.58 -3.40
CA GLU A 86 -2.66 25.85 -3.85
C GLU A 86 -1.20 25.68 -4.29
N ILE A 87 -0.37 24.98 -3.49
CA ILE A 87 1.06 24.74 -3.80
C ILE A 87 1.21 23.88 -5.06
N VAL A 88 0.39 22.85 -5.20
CA VAL A 88 0.35 22.00 -6.40
C VAL A 88 -0.18 22.78 -7.60
N GLY A 89 -1.14 23.66 -7.42
CA GLY A 89 -1.80 24.43 -8.46
C GLY A 89 -3.01 23.70 -9.07
N VAL A 90 -3.79 22.97 -8.23
CA VAL A 90 -5.05 22.31 -8.61
C VAL A 90 -6.23 22.85 -7.79
N ASP A 91 -7.42 22.81 -8.36
CA ASP A 91 -8.61 23.37 -7.71
C ASP A 91 -9.21 22.45 -6.62
N GLY A 92 -8.85 21.16 -6.62
CA GLY A 92 -9.31 20.19 -5.62
C GLY A 92 -8.31 19.08 -5.33
N MET A 93 -7.89 18.98 -4.07
CA MET A 93 -6.97 17.93 -3.63
C MET A 93 -7.39 17.30 -2.31
N HIS A 94 -7.26 15.98 -2.25
CA HIS A 94 -7.45 15.22 -1.01
C HIS A 94 -6.24 14.31 -0.74
N ILE A 95 -5.98 14.07 0.54
CA ILE A 95 -5.04 13.04 0.99
C ILE A 95 -5.82 11.92 1.67
N LYS A 96 -5.72 10.70 1.15
CA LYS A 96 -6.14 9.48 1.85
C LYS A 96 -5.00 9.02 2.74
N PHE A 97 -5.12 9.25 4.05
CA PHE A 97 -4.01 9.01 4.98
C PHE A 97 -4.06 7.63 5.62
N GLU A 98 -3.42 6.67 4.99
CA GLU A 98 -3.32 5.28 5.43
C GLU A 98 -2.40 5.07 6.66
N GLY A 99 -1.66 6.11 7.05
CA GLY A 99 -0.82 6.11 8.25
C GLY A 99 -1.58 6.02 9.57
N LEU A 100 -2.90 6.16 9.54
CA LEU A 100 -3.76 5.98 10.73
C LEU A 100 -4.37 4.57 10.85
N ASN A 101 -3.99 3.63 9.99
CA ASN A 101 -4.24 2.22 10.26
C ASN A 101 -3.52 1.76 11.54
N PRO A 102 -3.99 0.71 12.22
CA PRO A 102 -3.49 0.28 13.55
C PRO A 102 -1.99 0.10 13.66
N THR A 103 -1.29 -0.41 12.63
CA THR A 103 0.17 -0.55 12.64
C THR A 103 0.90 0.58 11.90
N GLY A 104 0.17 1.62 11.50
CA GLY A 104 0.72 2.81 10.86
C GLY A 104 0.88 2.73 9.36
N SER A 105 0.22 1.80 8.65
CA SER A 105 0.27 1.72 7.20
C SER A 105 -0.88 0.94 6.56
N PHE A 106 -1.10 1.14 5.24
CA PHE A 106 -2.10 0.45 4.44
C PHE A 106 -1.96 -1.09 4.44
N LYS A 107 -0.82 -1.63 4.92
CA LYS A 107 -0.60 -3.09 4.97
C LYS A 107 -1.66 -3.80 5.80
N ASP A 108 -2.23 -3.14 6.79
CA ASP A 108 -3.27 -3.67 7.65
C ASP A 108 -4.49 -4.12 6.88
N ARG A 109 -4.88 -3.39 5.84
CA ARG A 109 -6.00 -3.76 4.97
C ARG A 109 -5.82 -5.13 4.33
N GLY A 110 -4.62 -5.40 3.82
CA GLY A 110 -4.31 -6.70 3.22
C GLY A 110 -4.09 -7.80 4.25
N MET A 111 -3.58 -7.45 5.44
CA MET A 111 -3.29 -8.45 6.47
C MET A 111 -4.54 -8.95 7.18
N THR A 112 -5.55 -8.10 7.40
CA THR A 112 -6.83 -8.57 7.97
C THR A 112 -7.45 -9.67 7.10
N VAL A 113 -7.48 -9.50 5.77
CA VAL A 113 -8.01 -10.51 4.84
C VAL A 113 -7.08 -11.72 4.73
N GLY A 114 -5.77 -11.49 4.59
CA GLY A 114 -4.79 -12.57 4.49
C GLY A 114 -4.73 -13.47 5.72
N VAL A 115 -4.76 -12.90 6.93
CA VAL A 115 -4.75 -13.69 8.19
C VAL A 115 -6.12 -14.34 8.44
N THR A 116 -7.22 -13.68 8.06
CA THR A 116 -8.55 -14.34 8.08
C THR A 116 -8.55 -15.58 7.19
N ARG A 117 -7.97 -15.46 5.97
CA ARG A 117 -7.83 -16.63 5.08
C ARG A 117 -6.96 -17.73 5.68
N ALA A 118 -5.83 -17.39 6.29
CA ALA A 118 -4.97 -18.34 6.99
C ALA A 118 -5.73 -19.09 8.08
N LYS A 119 -6.58 -18.39 8.84
CA LYS A 119 -7.44 -18.97 9.87
C LYS A 119 -8.50 -19.91 9.28
N GLU A 120 -9.10 -19.59 8.13
CA GLU A 120 -10.02 -20.47 7.43
C GLU A 120 -9.37 -21.78 6.95
N LEU A 121 -8.06 -21.73 6.69
CA LEU A 121 -7.25 -22.88 6.27
C LEU A 121 -6.65 -23.65 7.45
N ASP A 122 -7.00 -23.30 8.68
CA ASP A 122 -6.44 -23.87 9.91
C ASP A 122 -4.90 -23.82 9.95
N ALA A 123 -4.30 -22.79 9.32
CA ALA A 123 -2.87 -22.61 9.33
C ALA A 123 -2.40 -22.18 10.74
N GLU A 124 -1.46 -22.92 11.32
CA GLU A 124 -0.93 -22.61 12.64
C GLU A 124 0.09 -21.44 12.61
N ILE A 125 0.79 -21.30 11.48
CA ILE A 125 1.89 -20.35 11.32
C ILE A 125 1.63 -19.49 10.09
N VAL A 126 1.75 -18.17 10.25
CA VAL A 126 1.82 -17.22 9.14
C VAL A 126 3.24 -16.66 9.03
N GLY A 127 3.69 -16.35 7.81
CA GLY A 127 5.05 -15.87 7.62
C GLY A 127 5.18 -14.83 6.51
N CYS A 128 6.24 -14.03 6.60
CA CYS A 128 6.67 -13.14 5.52
C CYS A 128 8.19 -12.91 5.52
N ALA A 129 8.74 -12.56 4.37
CA ALA A 129 10.08 -11.98 4.24
C ALA A 129 9.93 -10.46 4.10
N SER A 130 10.19 -9.71 5.18
CA SER A 130 10.10 -8.23 5.18
C SER A 130 10.67 -7.63 6.46
N THR A 131 11.36 -6.49 6.36
CA THR A 131 11.88 -5.71 7.49
C THR A 131 10.99 -4.54 7.92
N GLY A 132 9.90 -4.25 7.18
CA GLY A 132 9.15 -3.00 7.33
C GLY A 132 7.66 -3.19 7.62
N ASN A 133 6.82 -2.36 6.97
CA ASN A 133 5.38 -2.30 7.20
C ASN A 133 4.66 -3.65 7.07
N THR A 134 5.16 -4.56 6.21
CA THR A 134 4.55 -5.89 6.03
C THR A 134 4.73 -6.77 7.27
N SER A 135 5.94 -6.85 7.82
CA SER A 135 6.22 -7.66 9.01
C SER A 135 5.52 -7.10 10.26
N ALA A 136 5.51 -5.77 10.43
CA ALA A 136 4.81 -5.12 11.53
C ALA A 136 3.30 -5.44 11.51
N SER A 137 2.67 -5.30 10.34
CA SER A 137 1.26 -5.62 10.17
C SER A 137 0.98 -7.11 10.37
N LEU A 138 1.75 -8.00 9.72
CA LEU A 138 1.57 -9.45 9.88
C LEU A 138 1.64 -9.89 11.35
N ALA A 139 2.62 -9.40 12.09
CA ALA A 139 2.82 -9.76 13.49
C ALA A 139 1.61 -9.33 14.35
N ALA A 140 1.08 -8.13 14.13
CA ALA A 140 -0.10 -7.61 14.84
C ALA A 140 -1.34 -8.50 14.60
N TYR A 141 -1.62 -8.82 13.33
CA TYR A 141 -2.78 -9.65 12.99
C TYR A 141 -2.62 -11.11 13.39
N ALA A 142 -1.40 -11.66 13.32
CA ALA A 142 -1.09 -12.99 13.84
C ALA A 142 -1.32 -13.08 15.36
N ALA A 143 -0.84 -12.08 16.12
CA ALA A 143 -1.08 -11.99 17.56
C ALA A 143 -2.58 -11.91 17.86
N LYS A 144 -3.35 -11.08 17.13
CA LYS A 144 -4.81 -10.98 17.25
C LYS A 144 -5.53 -12.28 16.96
N ALA A 145 -5.01 -13.08 16.02
CA ALA A 145 -5.57 -14.38 15.63
C ALA A 145 -5.15 -15.54 16.56
N GLY A 146 -4.19 -15.33 17.47
CA GLY A 146 -3.57 -16.38 18.27
C GLY A 146 -2.66 -17.32 17.45
N MET A 147 -2.15 -16.86 16.31
CA MET A 147 -1.30 -17.63 15.39
C MET A 147 0.18 -17.36 15.64
N LYS A 148 1.04 -18.32 15.36
CA LYS A 148 2.50 -18.12 15.33
C LYS A 148 2.87 -17.26 14.12
N CYS A 149 3.79 -16.30 14.33
CA CYS A 149 4.30 -15.43 13.26
C CYS A 149 5.79 -15.64 13.07
N ALA A 150 6.22 -15.89 11.82
CA ALA A 150 7.62 -16.02 11.41
C ALA A 150 7.98 -14.92 10.41
N VAL A 151 9.02 -14.14 10.72
CA VAL A 151 9.57 -13.10 9.84
C VAL A 151 10.97 -13.54 9.39
N PHE A 152 11.14 -13.70 8.08
CA PHE A 152 12.39 -14.14 7.48
C PHE A 152 13.18 -12.92 6.99
N LEU A 153 14.43 -12.81 7.38
CA LEU A 153 15.31 -11.70 7.02
C LEU A 153 16.68 -12.24 6.60
N PRO A 154 17.38 -11.56 5.68
CA PRO A 154 18.77 -11.88 5.41
C PRO A 154 19.62 -11.61 6.65
N SER A 155 20.68 -12.42 6.85
CA SER A 155 21.68 -12.14 7.86
C SER A 155 22.39 -10.81 7.57
N GLY A 156 22.56 -9.98 8.61
CA GLY A 156 23.18 -8.68 8.49
C GLY A 156 22.52 -7.61 9.37
N LYS A 157 22.96 -6.37 9.22
CA LYS A 157 22.46 -5.26 10.05
C LYS A 157 21.06 -4.83 9.58
N VAL A 158 20.02 -5.33 10.24
CA VAL A 158 18.67 -4.76 10.13
C VAL A 158 18.47 -3.77 11.29
N ALA A 159 18.07 -2.54 10.98
CA ALA A 159 17.79 -1.54 12.01
C ALA A 159 16.71 -2.05 12.98
N ALA A 160 17.06 -2.18 14.26
CA ALA A 160 16.17 -2.71 15.30
C ALA A 160 14.84 -1.92 15.37
N GLY A 161 14.87 -0.62 15.10
CA GLY A 161 13.67 0.24 15.06
C GLY A 161 12.64 -0.22 14.02
N LYS A 162 13.07 -0.73 12.86
CA LYS A 162 12.16 -1.24 11.81
C LYS A 162 11.49 -2.57 12.19
N LEU A 163 12.11 -3.33 13.11
CA LEU A 163 11.56 -4.59 13.60
C LEU A 163 10.82 -4.46 14.92
N ALA A 164 10.93 -3.32 15.60
CA ALA A 164 10.41 -3.12 16.93
C ALA A 164 8.94 -3.56 17.07
N GLN A 165 8.08 -3.16 16.13
CA GLN A 165 6.68 -3.58 16.16
C GLN A 165 6.53 -5.09 16.00
N ALA A 166 7.20 -5.72 15.04
CA ALA A 166 7.10 -7.16 14.81
C ALA A 166 7.57 -7.98 16.03
N LEU A 167 8.70 -7.58 16.61
CA LEU A 167 9.23 -8.21 17.82
C LEU A 167 8.29 -8.04 19.02
N PHE A 168 7.76 -6.83 19.22
CA PHE A 168 6.90 -6.53 20.36
C PHE A 168 5.55 -7.24 20.28
N TYR A 169 5.04 -7.50 19.06
CA TYR A 169 3.87 -8.37 18.83
C TYR A 169 4.18 -9.87 18.93
N GLY A 170 5.39 -10.26 19.28
CA GLY A 170 5.78 -11.65 19.55
C GLY A 170 6.14 -12.47 18.30
N ALA A 171 6.42 -11.83 17.16
CA ALA A 171 6.89 -12.55 15.98
C ALA A 171 8.28 -13.15 16.21
N LYS A 172 8.49 -14.39 15.71
CA LYS A 172 9.82 -14.98 15.62
C LYS A 172 10.51 -14.42 14.39
N VAL A 173 11.54 -13.61 14.61
CA VAL A 173 12.38 -13.05 13.55
C VAL A 173 13.56 -14.00 13.33
N LEU A 174 13.66 -14.55 12.12
CA LEU A 174 14.66 -15.53 11.72
C LEU A 174 15.68 -14.84 10.80
N SER A 175 16.93 -14.81 11.23
CA SER A 175 18.06 -14.35 10.43
C SER A 175 18.55 -15.49 9.56
N ILE A 176 18.39 -15.37 8.24
CA ILE A 176 18.74 -16.40 7.26
C ILE A 176 20.07 -16.06 6.62
N ASP A 177 20.97 -17.03 6.56
CA ASP A 177 22.22 -16.85 5.83
C ASP A 177 21.98 -16.67 4.35
N GLY A 178 22.45 -15.55 3.79
CA GLY A 178 22.20 -15.16 2.40
C GLY A 178 21.59 -13.75 2.27
N ASN A 179 21.01 -13.49 1.11
CA ASN A 179 20.38 -12.23 0.77
C ASN A 179 18.84 -12.27 0.95
N PHE A 180 18.16 -11.19 0.55
CA PHE A 180 16.69 -11.10 0.66
C PHE A 180 15.95 -12.15 -0.20
N ASP A 181 16.49 -12.48 -1.36
CA ASP A 181 15.89 -13.46 -2.27
C ASP A 181 15.99 -14.87 -1.70
N ASP A 182 17.10 -15.19 -1.02
CA ASP A 182 17.27 -16.46 -0.31
C ASP A 182 16.27 -16.62 0.83
N ALA A 183 16.07 -15.57 1.63
CA ALA A 183 15.09 -15.57 2.71
C ALA A 183 13.66 -15.72 2.19
N LEU A 184 13.32 -15.06 1.07
CA LEU A 184 12.01 -15.18 0.43
C LEU A 184 11.81 -16.56 -0.21
N ALA A 185 12.83 -17.12 -0.85
CA ALA A 185 12.79 -18.46 -1.44
C ALA A 185 12.55 -19.53 -0.38
N LEU A 186 13.24 -19.43 0.76
CA LEU A 186 13.02 -20.34 1.89
C LEU A 186 11.57 -20.24 2.42
N ALA A 187 11.06 -19.01 2.60
CA ALA A 187 9.68 -18.82 3.06
C ALA A 187 8.66 -19.40 2.09
N ARG A 188 8.90 -19.30 0.76
CA ARG A 188 8.07 -19.95 -0.27
C ARG A 188 8.11 -21.47 -0.16
N THR A 189 9.27 -22.06 -0.06
CA THR A 189 9.45 -23.51 0.10
C THR A 189 8.70 -24.03 1.31
N MET A 190 8.76 -23.31 2.46
CA MET A 190 7.99 -23.68 3.65
C MET A 190 6.48 -23.58 3.44
N SER A 191 6.01 -22.60 2.65
CA SER A 191 4.60 -22.46 2.29
C SER A 191 4.12 -23.62 1.41
N GLU A 192 4.88 -23.96 0.36
CA GLU A 192 4.58 -25.10 -0.52
C GLU A 192 4.56 -26.45 0.22
N GLN A 193 5.37 -26.57 1.29
CA GLN A 193 5.35 -27.71 2.21
C GLN A 193 4.21 -27.61 3.25
N LYS A 194 3.33 -26.62 3.16
CA LYS A 194 2.21 -26.37 4.10
C LYS A 194 2.65 -26.19 5.57
N LYS A 195 3.91 -25.78 5.80
CA LYS A 195 4.45 -25.53 7.15
C LYS A 195 4.15 -24.14 7.65
N LEU A 196 3.79 -23.21 6.75
CA LEU A 196 3.31 -21.87 7.06
C LEU A 196 2.44 -21.34 5.91
N TYR A 197 1.61 -20.36 6.21
CA TYR A 197 0.89 -19.60 5.18
C TYR A 197 1.64 -18.28 4.88
N LEU A 198 2.13 -18.15 3.64
CA LEU A 198 2.96 -17.01 3.24
C LEU A 198 2.13 -15.77 2.91
N LEU A 199 2.41 -14.66 3.58
CA LEU A 199 1.71 -13.37 3.43
C LEU A 199 2.64 -12.25 2.93
N ASN A 200 3.44 -12.54 1.91
CA ASN A 200 4.17 -11.54 1.12
C ASN A 200 3.28 -10.88 0.06
N SER A 201 3.82 -9.90 -0.67
CA SER A 201 3.12 -9.20 -1.77
C SER A 201 2.63 -10.11 -2.89
N ILE A 202 3.17 -11.32 -2.98
CA ILE A 202 2.77 -12.35 -3.95
C ILE A 202 1.45 -13.06 -3.59
N ASN A 203 1.01 -12.99 -2.33
CA ASN A 203 -0.21 -13.65 -1.89
C ASN A 203 -1.45 -12.98 -2.52
N PRO A 204 -2.34 -13.74 -3.21
CA PRO A 204 -3.46 -13.18 -3.96
C PRO A 204 -4.58 -12.59 -3.07
N TYR A 205 -4.66 -12.96 -1.80
CA TYR A 205 -5.70 -12.46 -0.89
C TYR A 205 -5.36 -11.09 -0.29
N ARG A 206 -4.09 -10.69 -0.27
CA ARG A 206 -3.71 -9.37 0.26
C ARG A 206 -4.25 -8.20 -0.54
N PRO A 207 -4.19 -8.18 -1.89
CA PRO A 207 -4.84 -7.15 -2.70
C PRO A 207 -6.34 -7.03 -2.44
N GLU A 208 -7.01 -8.12 -2.06
CA GLU A 208 -8.44 -8.11 -1.77
C GLU A 208 -8.80 -7.24 -0.54
N GLY A 209 -7.95 -7.23 0.47
CA GLY A 209 -8.09 -6.28 1.58
C GLY A 209 -7.65 -4.87 1.20
N GLN A 210 -6.54 -4.75 0.46
CA GLN A 210 -5.99 -3.45 0.05
C GLN A 210 -6.96 -2.65 -0.84
N LYS A 211 -7.75 -3.31 -1.69
CA LYS A 211 -8.73 -2.65 -2.57
C LYS A 211 -9.78 -1.81 -1.81
N SER A 212 -10.00 -2.11 -0.52
CA SER A 212 -10.93 -1.35 0.33
C SER A 212 -10.57 0.13 0.47
N VAL A 213 -9.32 0.52 0.20
CA VAL A 213 -8.92 1.94 0.22
C VAL A 213 -9.69 2.74 -0.83
N LEU A 214 -9.92 2.16 -2.02
CA LEU A 214 -10.69 2.82 -3.07
C LEU A 214 -12.18 2.90 -2.71
N PHE A 215 -12.74 1.81 -2.20
CA PHE A 215 -14.14 1.81 -1.76
C PHE A 215 -14.38 2.91 -0.72
N GLU A 216 -13.47 3.08 0.24
CA GLU A 216 -13.55 4.15 1.23
C GLU A 216 -13.40 5.55 0.63
N ILE A 217 -12.46 5.74 -0.32
CA ILE A 217 -12.30 7.03 -1.01
C ILE A 217 -13.61 7.43 -1.68
N LEU A 218 -14.21 6.52 -2.46
CA LEU A 218 -15.47 6.81 -3.17
C LEU A 218 -16.63 7.00 -2.20
N ASP A 219 -16.74 6.20 -1.15
CA ASP A 219 -17.76 6.35 -0.12
C ASP A 219 -17.66 7.71 0.61
N GLN A 220 -16.42 8.15 0.95
CA GLN A 220 -16.15 9.45 1.58
C GLN A 220 -16.36 10.63 0.64
N LEU A 221 -16.27 10.42 -0.67
CA LEU A 221 -16.61 11.39 -1.72
C LEU A 221 -18.07 11.29 -2.18
N ASN A 222 -18.92 10.51 -1.49
CA ASN A 222 -20.30 10.22 -1.90
C ASN A 222 -20.42 9.75 -3.35
N TYR A 223 -19.47 8.91 -3.79
CA TYR A 223 -19.34 8.38 -5.16
C TYR A 223 -19.12 9.46 -6.23
N GLU A 224 -18.69 10.65 -5.84
CA GLU A 224 -18.12 11.60 -6.79
C GLU A 224 -16.73 11.09 -7.20
N ILE A 225 -16.61 10.64 -8.46
CA ILE A 225 -15.39 10.03 -8.96
C ILE A 225 -14.34 11.12 -9.17
N PRO A 226 -13.16 11.05 -8.50
CA PRO A 226 -12.06 11.98 -8.77
C PRO A 226 -11.51 11.77 -10.18
N ASP A 227 -10.85 12.77 -10.74
CA ASP A 227 -10.24 12.65 -12.07
C ASP A 227 -8.96 11.80 -12.02
N ARG A 228 -8.23 11.88 -10.89
CA ARG A 228 -6.96 11.17 -10.73
C ARG A 228 -6.73 10.67 -9.31
N ILE A 229 -6.17 9.45 -9.21
CA ILE A 229 -5.66 8.90 -7.96
C ILE A 229 -4.16 8.68 -8.10
N VAL A 230 -3.38 9.31 -7.21
CA VAL A 230 -1.91 9.26 -7.22
C VAL A 230 -1.42 8.43 -6.04
N LEU A 231 -0.51 7.48 -6.28
CA LEU A 231 0.01 6.62 -5.24
C LEU A 231 1.45 6.17 -5.50
N PRO A 232 2.23 5.87 -4.44
CA PRO A 232 3.59 5.40 -4.59
C PRO A 232 3.60 3.94 -5.05
N VAL A 233 4.57 3.60 -5.89
CA VAL A 233 4.73 2.26 -6.46
C VAL A 233 6.05 1.64 -6.03
N GLY A 234 5.99 0.66 -5.11
CA GLY A 234 7.09 -0.25 -4.78
C GLY A 234 6.86 -1.61 -5.43
N ASN A 235 6.44 -2.63 -4.66
CA ASN A 235 6.04 -3.96 -5.19
C ASN A 235 4.77 -3.94 -6.06
N ALA A 236 4.16 -2.79 -6.27
CA ALA A 236 3.06 -2.51 -7.19
C ALA A 236 1.70 -3.18 -6.86
N ALA A 237 1.58 -3.96 -5.78
CA ALA A 237 0.31 -4.59 -5.41
C ALA A 237 -0.79 -3.59 -5.00
N ASN A 238 -0.42 -2.39 -4.50
CA ASN A 238 -1.39 -1.40 -4.06
C ASN A 238 -2.14 -0.75 -5.23
N ILE A 239 -1.42 -0.31 -6.26
CA ILE A 239 -2.05 0.25 -7.47
C ILE A 239 -2.90 -0.80 -8.19
N TRP A 240 -2.44 -2.06 -8.22
CA TRP A 240 -3.24 -3.17 -8.71
C TRP A 240 -4.52 -3.39 -7.90
N ALA A 241 -4.46 -3.28 -6.57
CA ALA A 241 -5.63 -3.43 -5.71
C ALA A 241 -6.66 -2.31 -5.95
N VAL A 242 -6.19 -1.07 -6.14
CA VAL A 242 -7.04 0.07 -6.49
C VAL A 242 -7.71 -0.17 -7.85
N TYR A 243 -6.95 -0.57 -8.87
CA TYR A 243 -7.50 -0.90 -10.19
C TYR A 243 -8.53 -2.03 -10.12
N LYS A 244 -8.22 -3.09 -9.36
CA LYS A 244 -9.16 -4.20 -9.16
C LYS A 244 -10.47 -3.76 -8.51
N ALA A 245 -10.42 -2.86 -7.54
CA ALA A 245 -11.63 -2.28 -6.96
C ALA A 245 -12.45 -1.50 -7.99
N LEU A 246 -11.79 -0.74 -8.87
CA LEU A 246 -12.45 -0.02 -9.96
C LEU A 246 -13.18 -0.98 -10.92
N THR A 247 -12.49 -2.04 -11.35
CA THR A 247 -13.09 -3.03 -12.26
C THR A 247 -14.27 -3.77 -11.62
N GLU A 248 -14.22 -4.05 -10.32
CA GLU A 248 -15.32 -4.68 -9.59
C GLU A 248 -16.51 -3.72 -9.41
N LEU A 249 -16.26 -2.43 -9.15
CA LEU A 249 -17.33 -1.42 -9.04
C LEU A 249 -18.00 -1.14 -10.39
N GLU A 250 -17.24 -1.14 -11.48
CA GLU A 250 -17.78 -1.04 -12.83
C GLU A 250 -18.60 -2.30 -13.19
N GLU A 251 -18.11 -3.51 -12.84
CA GLU A 251 -18.82 -4.78 -13.06
C GLU A 251 -20.19 -4.83 -12.35
N VAL A 252 -20.29 -4.22 -11.17
CA VAL A 252 -21.58 -4.14 -10.44
C VAL A 252 -22.41 -2.90 -10.78
N GLY A 253 -21.90 -2.02 -11.64
CA GLY A 253 -22.61 -0.84 -12.11
C GLY A 253 -22.70 0.32 -11.10
N TRP A 254 -21.78 0.38 -10.13
CA TRP A 254 -21.75 1.46 -9.14
C TRP A 254 -20.96 2.68 -9.60
N ILE A 255 -20.12 2.51 -10.62
CA ILE A 255 -19.40 3.58 -11.32
C ILE A 255 -19.53 3.39 -12.83
N ASP A 256 -19.50 4.48 -13.57
CA ASP A 256 -19.57 4.53 -15.04
C ASP A 256 -18.26 5.02 -15.68
N LYS A 257 -17.33 5.50 -14.87
CA LYS A 257 -16.00 5.94 -15.29
C LYS A 257 -14.95 5.57 -14.24
N MET A 258 -13.71 5.41 -14.67
CA MET A 258 -12.58 5.20 -13.78
C MET A 258 -11.71 6.46 -13.68
N PRO A 259 -11.20 6.80 -12.49
CA PRO A 259 -10.15 7.82 -12.35
C PRO A 259 -8.86 7.34 -13.01
N MET A 260 -8.06 8.27 -13.53
CA MET A 260 -6.70 8.01 -13.99
C MET A 260 -5.82 7.56 -12.82
N LEU A 261 -5.22 6.38 -12.90
CA LEU A 261 -4.27 5.88 -11.89
C LEU A 261 -2.86 6.36 -12.21
N THR A 262 -2.27 7.08 -11.28
CA THR A 262 -0.92 7.63 -11.45
C THR A 262 0.05 7.02 -10.45
N GLY A 263 1.02 6.26 -10.96
CA GLY A 263 2.03 5.57 -10.17
C GLY A 263 3.33 6.37 -10.07
N ILE A 264 3.80 6.61 -8.85
CA ILE A 264 5.04 7.37 -8.59
C ILE A 264 6.11 6.45 -8.04
N GLN A 265 7.32 6.49 -8.63
CA GLN A 265 8.48 5.76 -8.15
C GLN A 265 9.63 6.71 -7.81
N ALA A 266 10.52 6.29 -6.91
CA ALA A 266 11.78 6.98 -6.69
C ALA A 266 12.72 6.76 -7.90
N GLU A 267 13.44 7.79 -8.34
CA GLU A 267 14.18 7.81 -9.60
C GLU A 267 15.15 6.63 -9.79
N LEU A 268 15.88 6.26 -8.73
CA LEU A 268 16.83 5.14 -8.77
C LEU A 268 16.18 3.77 -8.46
N SER A 269 14.85 3.73 -8.30
CA SER A 269 14.06 2.52 -8.02
C SER A 269 12.80 2.49 -8.87
N ALA A 270 12.91 2.75 -10.19
CA ALA A 270 11.79 3.10 -11.05
C ALA A 270 11.61 2.20 -12.30
N PRO A 271 11.55 0.86 -12.16
CA PRO A 271 11.39 0.00 -13.33
C PRO A 271 10.04 0.19 -14.04
N VAL A 272 8.94 0.40 -13.30
CA VAL A 272 7.59 0.60 -13.88
C VAL A 272 7.49 1.93 -14.60
N ALA A 273 7.99 3.01 -14.02
CA ALA A 273 7.95 4.33 -14.65
C ALA A 273 8.84 4.39 -15.91
N LYS A 274 9.98 3.70 -15.91
CA LYS A 274 10.84 3.57 -17.10
C LYS A 274 10.14 2.81 -18.22
N ALA A 275 9.50 1.67 -17.90
CA ALA A 275 8.73 0.89 -18.86
C ALA A 275 7.55 1.68 -19.44
N PHE A 276 6.82 2.41 -18.58
CA PHE A 276 5.73 3.29 -19.01
C PHE A 276 6.22 4.37 -19.98
N GLY A 277 7.34 5.04 -19.68
CA GLY A 277 7.97 6.04 -20.57
C GLY A 277 8.39 5.45 -21.93
N GLY A 278 8.81 4.19 -21.98
CA GLY A 278 9.09 3.43 -23.18
C GLY A 278 7.85 2.84 -23.90
N LYS A 279 6.65 3.03 -23.33
CA LYS A 279 5.38 2.42 -23.78
C LYS A 279 5.41 0.88 -23.79
N GLU A 280 6.20 0.31 -22.88
CA GLU A 280 6.36 -1.14 -22.77
C GLU A 280 5.26 -1.75 -21.87
N LYS A 281 4.93 -3.03 -22.13
CA LYS A 281 3.99 -3.81 -21.31
C LYS A 281 4.67 -4.63 -20.22
N ASP A 282 6.00 -4.69 -20.24
CA ASP A 282 6.83 -5.35 -19.24
C ASP A 282 7.99 -4.42 -18.87
N PHE A 283 8.67 -4.71 -17.78
CA PHE A 283 9.73 -3.86 -17.26
C PHE A 283 11.06 -4.62 -17.14
N VAL A 284 12.15 -3.88 -17.23
CA VAL A 284 13.49 -4.39 -16.91
C VAL A 284 13.76 -4.06 -15.43
N PRO A 285 14.13 -5.07 -14.62
CA PRO A 285 14.50 -4.84 -13.22
C PRO A 285 15.69 -3.87 -13.06
N VAL A 286 15.68 -3.12 -11.96
CA VAL A 286 16.81 -2.31 -11.50
C VAL A 286 17.61 -3.14 -10.51
N GLU A 287 18.88 -3.43 -10.80
CA GLU A 287 19.71 -4.33 -9.98
C GLU A 287 20.05 -3.75 -8.60
N ASN A 288 20.39 -2.47 -8.52
CA ASN A 288 20.75 -1.79 -7.28
C ASN A 288 19.80 -0.61 -7.03
N PRO A 289 18.59 -0.88 -6.52
CA PRO A 289 17.63 0.19 -6.26
C PRO A 289 18.06 0.99 -5.04
N GLU A 290 18.08 2.31 -5.17
CA GLU A 290 18.42 3.22 -4.08
C GLU A 290 17.35 4.30 -3.91
N THR A 291 16.99 4.61 -2.69
CA THR A 291 16.20 5.77 -2.26
C THR A 291 16.08 5.80 -0.75
N ILE A 292 15.91 6.99 -0.18
CA ILE A 292 15.53 7.18 1.22
C ILE A 292 14.12 6.63 1.51
N ALA A 293 13.25 6.58 0.51
CA ALA A 293 11.89 6.05 0.60
C ALA A 293 11.89 4.50 0.65
N THR A 294 12.40 3.94 1.74
CA THR A 294 12.71 2.51 1.87
C THR A 294 11.56 1.56 1.56
N ALA A 295 10.30 1.99 1.77
CA ALA A 295 9.12 1.17 1.50
C ALA A 295 8.82 1.00 -0.01
N ILE A 296 9.41 1.84 -0.88
CA ILE A 296 9.35 1.74 -2.35
C ILE A 296 10.72 1.49 -2.98
N ARG A 297 11.76 1.18 -2.21
CA ARG A 297 13.08 0.79 -2.69
C ARG A 297 13.05 -0.63 -3.25
N ILE A 298 12.42 -0.80 -4.40
CA ILE A 298 12.16 -2.09 -5.06
C ILE A 298 12.63 -2.03 -6.50
N GLY A 299 13.65 -2.82 -6.83
CA GLY A 299 14.18 -2.92 -8.19
C GLY A 299 13.41 -3.89 -9.08
N ASN A 300 12.84 -4.94 -8.50
CA ASN A 300 12.08 -5.96 -9.23
C ASN A 300 10.67 -6.12 -8.60
N PRO A 301 9.71 -5.25 -8.97
CA PRO A 301 8.37 -5.25 -8.39
C PRO A 301 7.58 -6.48 -8.80
N VAL A 302 7.16 -7.29 -7.81
CA VAL A 302 6.39 -8.52 -8.05
C VAL A 302 5.16 -8.28 -8.91
N SER A 303 4.43 -7.19 -8.69
CA SER A 303 3.21 -6.85 -9.45
C SER A 303 3.43 -5.75 -10.50
N GLY A 304 4.66 -5.57 -10.99
CA GLY A 304 5.00 -4.47 -11.92
C GLY A 304 4.20 -4.50 -13.21
N ARG A 305 4.03 -5.69 -13.83
CA ARG A 305 3.20 -5.87 -15.04
C ARG A 305 1.72 -5.54 -14.78
N LYS A 306 1.21 -5.91 -13.60
CA LYS A 306 -0.15 -5.57 -13.19
C LYS A 306 -0.33 -4.06 -12.98
N ALA A 307 0.71 -3.37 -12.47
CA ALA A 307 0.69 -1.93 -12.35
C ALA A 307 0.69 -1.22 -13.70
N LEU A 308 1.51 -1.69 -14.66
CA LEU A 308 1.50 -1.17 -16.03
C LEU A 308 0.12 -1.32 -16.67
N ALA A 309 -0.49 -2.51 -16.56
CA ALA A 309 -1.85 -2.74 -17.05
C ALA A 309 -2.84 -1.75 -16.41
N ALA A 310 -2.83 -1.61 -15.08
CA ALA A 310 -3.72 -0.69 -14.37
C ALA A 310 -3.57 0.77 -14.82
N ILE A 311 -2.32 1.22 -15.04
CA ILE A 311 -2.03 2.58 -15.50
C ILE A 311 -2.51 2.78 -16.95
N TYR A 312 -2.23 1.83 -17.84
CA TYR A 312 -2.66 1.93 -19.24
C TYR A 312 -4.18 1.86 -19.39
N ASP A 313 -4.83 0.92 -18.72
CA ASP A 313 -6.27 0.69 -18.85
C ASP A 313 -7.10 1.87 -18.30
N THR A 314 -6.55 2.64 -17.35
CA THR A 314 -7.20 3.84 -16.80
C THR A 314 -6.80 5.14 -17.50
N GLY A 315 -6.01 5.09 -18.57
CA GLY A 315 -5.46 6.28 -19.22
C GLY A 315 -4.56 7.09 -18.30
N GLY A 316 -3.99 6.45 -17.28
CA GLY A 316 -3.20 7.08 -16.23
C GLY A 316 -1.77 7.43 -16.64
N PHE A 317 -0.93 7.66 -15.64
CA PHE A 317 0.46 8.07 -15.87
C PHE A 317 1.43 7.41 -14.89
N SER A 318 2.71 7.37 -15.25
CA SER A 318 3.77 6.98 -14.31
C SER A 318 4.98 7.88 -14.48
N THR A 319 5.57 8.31 -13.36
CA THR A 319 6.76 9.16 -13.35
C THR A 319 7.64 8.87 -12.16
N THR A 320 8.82 9.47 -12.16
CA THR A 320 9.79 9.38 -11.07
C THR A 320 9.89 10.68 -10.31
N VAL A 321 10.31 10.58 -9.04
CA VAL A 321 10.69 11.70 -8.19
C VAL A 321 12.06 11.44 -7.57
N THR A 322 12.82 12.49 -7.33
CA THR A 322 14.10 12.41 -6.62
C THR A 322 13.88 12.31 -5.11
N ASP A 323 14.90 11.90 -4.36
CA ASP A 323 14.86 11.88 -2.91
C ASP A 323 14.63 13.28 -2.32
N ASP A 324 15.19 14.34 -2.94
CA ASP A 324 14.98 15.72 -2.51
C ASP A 324 13.53 16.16 -2.74
N GLU A 325 12.94 15.84 -3.90
CA GLU A 325 11.50 16.09 -4.17
C GLU A 325 10.60 15.38 -3.15
N ILE A 326 10.96 14.15 -2.74
CA ILE A 326 10.25 13.38 -1.71
C ILE A 326 10.32 14.10 -0.35
N ILE A 327 11.51 14.53 0.08
CA ILE A 327 11.70 15.20 1.37
C ILE A 327 10.99 16.55 1.40
N GLU A 328 11.06 17.31 0.31
CA GLU A 328 10.33 18.58 0.21
C GLU A 328 8.82 18.36 0.34
N ALA A 329 8.26 17.40 -0.40
CA ALA A 329 6.85 17.06 -0.30
C ALA A 329 6.46 16.55 1.10
N GLN A 330 7.32 15.76 1.76
CA GLN A 330 7.10 15.30 3.13
C GLN A 330 6.99 16.47 4.11
N LYS A 331 7.92 17.43 4.02
CA LYS A 331 7.91 18.66 4.85
C LYS A 331 6.67 19.50 4.56
N LEU A 332 6.36 19.74 3.30
CA LEU A 332 5.16 20.50 2.90
C LEU A 332 3.88 19.87 3.44
N THR A 333 3.73 18.55 3.32
CA THR A 333 2.56 17.84 3.83
C THR A 333 2.44 17.99 5.34
N ALA A 334 3.54 17.85 6.08
CA ALA A 334 3.54 18.01 7.54
C ALA A 334 3.30 19.47 7.97
N MET A 335 3.98 20.43 7.35
CA MET A 335 3.96 21.85 7.78
C MET A 335 2.68 22.57 7.36
N LYS A 336 2.06 22.18 6.24
CA LYS A 336 0.90 22.88 5.69
C LYS A 336 -0.43 22.24 6.09
N GLU A 337 -0.44 20.89 6.21
CA GLU A 337 -1.66 20.13 6.50
C GLU A 337 -1.64 19.42 7.86
N GLY A 338 -0.53 19.46 8.59
CA GLY A 338 -0.39 18.74 9.86
C GLY A 338 -0.36 17.21 9.69
N VAL A 339 -0.15 16.71 8.48
CA VAL A 339 -0.17 15.28 8.15
C VAL A 339 1.24 14.75 8.01
N PHE A 340 1.72 14.00 9.01
CA PHE A 340 3.07 13.46 9.03
C PHE A 340 3.11 12.08 8.37
N VAL A 341 3.69 12.02 7.18
CA VAL A 341 3.74 10.83 6.32
C VAL A 341 5.15 10.25 6.23
N GLU A 342 5.30 8.93 5.96
CA GLU A 342 6.61 8.34 5.64
C GLU A 342 7.11 8.83 4.27
N PRO A 343 8.44 8.80 4.00
CA PRO A 343 8.99 9.27 2.72
C PRO A 343 8.33 8.62 1.49
N ALA A 344 8.06 7.32 1.55
CA ALA A 344 7.39 6.62 0.46
C ALA A 344 5.99 7.19 0.16
N SER A 345 5.27 7.63 1.19
CA SER A 345 3.94 8.27 1.05
C SER A 345 4.05 9.64 0.39
N ALA A 346 5.06 10.41 0.77
CA ALA A 346 5.31 11.75 0.23
C ALA A 346 5.59 11.74 -1.28
N ALA A 347 6.06 10.61 -1.82
CA ALA A 347 6.27 10.44 -3.25
C ALA A 347 5.00 10.73 -4.07
N SER A 348 3.79 10.43 -3.56
CA SER A 348 2.53 10.77 -4.23
C SER A 348 2.36 12.28 -4.42
N VAL A 349 2.63 13.05 -3.36
CA VAL A 349 2.54 14.51 -3.38
C VAL A 349 3.64 15.11 -4.26
N ALA A 350 4.89 14.62 -4.13
CA ALA A 350 6.01 15.03 -4.97
C ALA A 350 5.73 14.81 -6.46
N GLY A 351 5.20 13.63 -6.81
CA GLY A 351 4.83 13.29 -8.17
C GLY A 351 3.73 14.20 -8.72
N LEU A 352 2.74 14.53 -7.89
CA LEU A 352 1.65 15.44 -8.29
C LEU A 352 2.17 16.85 -8.57
N ILE A 353 3.02 17.40 -7.69
CA ILE A 353 3.69 18.68 -7.91
C ILE A 353 4.48 18.69 -9.23
N LYS A 354 5.24 17.64 -9.48
CA LYS A 354 6.03 17.49 -10.71
C LYS A 354 5.16 17.41 -11.96
N LEU A 355 4.13 16.58 -11.95
CA LEU A 355 3.24 16.39 -13.10
C LEU A 355 2.43 17.64 -13.42
N ARG A 356 2.02 18.40 -12.40
CA ARG A 356 1.35 19.69 -12.60
C ARG A 356 2.28 20.72 -13.25
N LYS A 357 3.55 20.81 -12.80
CA LYS A 357 4.56 21.66 -13.42
C LYS A 357 4.86 21.30 -14.89
N GLN A 358 4.69 20.02 -15.22
CA GLN A 358 4.88 19.50 -16.60
C GLN A 358 3.63 19.66 -17.49
N GLY A 359 2.51 20.14 -16.96
CA GLY A 359 1.24 20.26 -17.68
C GLY A 359 0.57 18.91 -18.00
N ILE A 360 0.90 17.85 -17.25
CA ILE A 360 0.27 16.53 -17.35
C ILE A 360 -1.00 16.45 -16.50
N VAL A 361 -1.02 17.17 -15.39
CA VAL A 361 -2.18 17.33 -14.52
C VAL A 361 -2.79 18.70 -14.79
N ASP A 362 -4.06 18.74 -15.13
CA ASP A 362 -4.77 19.99 -15.36
C ASP A 362 -5.19 20.67 -14.04
N ARG A 363 -5.43 21.97 -14.07
CA ARG A 363 -5.77 22.73 -12.88
C ARG A 363 -7.09 22.32 -12.27
N ASP A 364 -8.06 22.02 -13.09
CA ASP A 364 -9.43 21.68 -12.73
C ASP A 364 -9.60 20.20 -12.34
N GLU A 365 -8.55 19.38 -12.44
CA GLU A 365 -8.60 18.00 -11.98
C GLU A 365 -8.83 17.94 -10.45
N LYS A 366 -9.78 17.08 -10.05
CA LYS A 366 -9.98 16.64 -8.67
C LYS A 366 -9.05 15.46 -8.39
N VAL A 367 -8.09 15.64 -7.51
CA VAL A 367 -7.04 14.65 -7.28
C VAL A 367 -7.08 14.08 -5.86
N VAL A 368 -6.81 12.77 -5.75
CA VAL A 368 -6.63 12.09 -4.47
C VAL A 368 -5.23 11.50 -4.41
N ALA A 369 -4.41 11.93 -3.44
CA ALA A 369 -3.12 11.35 -3.14
C ALA A 369 -3.25 10.31 -2.02
N ILE A 370 -2.88 9.04 -2.28
CA ILE A 370 -2.83 8.00 -1.25
C ILE A 370 -1.48 8.08 -0.55
N CYS A 371 -1.49 8.45 0.73
CA CYS A 371 -0.33 8.46 1.62
C CYS A 371 -0.30 7.19 2.45
N THR A 372 0.57 6.26 2.09
CA THR A 372 0.53 4.84 2.45
C THR A 372 0.93 4.50 3.87
N GLY A 373 1.67 5.38 4.56
CA GLY A 373 2.13 5.12 5.92
C GLY A 373 2.46 6.38 6.72
N ASN A 374 2.51 6.22 8.03
CA ASN A 374 2.80 7.26 9.01
C ASN A 374 4.30 7.61 9.01
N GLY A 375 4.64 8.87 9.24
CA GLY A 375 6.03 9.35 9.34
C GLY A 375 6.83 8.66 10.45
N LEU A 376 6.17 8.22 11.53
CA LEU A 376 6.80 7.46 12.60
C LEU A 376 7.29 6.06 12.19
N LYS A 377 6.97 5.61 10.98
CA LYS A 377 7.53 4.37 10.41
C LYS A 377 9.00 4.52 9.97
N ASP A 378 9.45 5.76 9.76
CA ASP A 378 10.82 6.10 9.42
C ASP A 378 11.29 7.37 10.17
N PRO A 379 11.40 7.30 11.52
CA PRO A 379 11.76 8.47 12.33
C PRO A 379 13.20 8.94 12.07
N GLU A 380 14.10 8.03 11.68
CA GLU A 380 15.50 8.37 11.41
C GLU A 380 15.61 9.36 10.24
N THR A 381 14.88 9.13 9.15
CA THR A 381 14.82 10.06 8.02
C THR A 381 14.23 11.40 8.46
N ALA A 382 13.14 11.40 9.22
CA ALA A 382 12.53 12.62 9.71
C ALA A 382 13.49 13.46 10.56
N VAL A 383 14.18 12.84 11.51
CA VAL A 383 15.18 13.52 12.36
C VAL A 383 16.34 14.07 11.53
N LYS A 384 16.86 13.28 10.58
CA LYS A 384 17.98 13.69 9.70
C LYS A 384 17.68 14.95 8.91
N TYR A 385 16.45 15.12 8.44
CA TYR A 385 16.06 16.26 7.58
C TYR A 385 15.26 17.34 8.32
N SER A 386 15.12 17.23 9.65
CA SER A 386 14.53 18.26 10.50
C SER A 386 15.57 19.26 11.02
N ASN A 387 15.07 20.42 11.43
CA ASN A 387 15.88 21.39 12.13
C ASN A 387 16.34 20.82 13.47
N GLN A 388 17.58 21.09 13.85
CA GLN A 388 18.09 20.71 15.16
C GLN A 388 17.46 21.59 16.27
N PRO A 389 17.30 21.06 17.50
CA PRO A 389 16.85 21.86 18.61
C PRO A 389 17.74 23.09 18.84
N ILE A 390 17.13 24.25 18.98
CA ILE A 390 17.83 25.50 19.23
C ILE A 390 18.17 25.56 20.74
N LYS A 391 19.45 25.73 21.06
CA LYS A 391 19.87 25.96 22.45
C LYS A 391 19.45 27.36 22.86
N CYS A 392 18.80 27.46 24.01
CA CYS A 392 18.30 28.72 24.57
C CYS A 392 18.69 28.83 26.03
N ALA A 393 18.98 30.04 26.50
CA ALA A 393 19.12 30.29 27.90
C ALA A 393 17.78 30.16 28.61
N ASN A 394 17.80 29.79 29.93
CA ASN A 394 16.58 29.66 30.73
C ASN A 394 16.06 31.04 31.15
N SER A 395 15.63 31.85 30.18
CA SER A 395 14.97 33.13 30.44
C SER A 395 13.89 33.43 29.40
N ALA A 396 12.88 34.18 29.77
CA ALA A 396 11.79 34.58 28.88
C ALA A 396 12.27 35.44 27.75
N GLU A 397 13.23 36.34 27.97
CA GLU A 397 13.80 37.26 27.00
C GLU A 397 14.52 36.47 25.89
N ALA A 398 15.32 35.45 26.27
CA ALA A 398 16.03 34.61 25.29
C ALA A 398 15.07 33.77 24.42
N VAL A 399 13.97 33.32 24.99
CA VAL A 399 12.93 32.59 24.25
C VAL A 399 12.21 33.55 23.30
N ASP A 400 11.83 34.74 23.76
CA ASP A 400 11.14 35.74 22.92
C ASP A 400 12.02 36.18 21.73
N GLU A 401 13.32 36.41 21.96
CA GLU A 401 14.26 36.72 20.86
C GLU A 401 14.30 35.62 19.78
N ILE A 402 14.25 34.35 20.18
CA ILE A 402 14.25 33.22 19.22
C ILE A 402 12.93 33.13 18.46
N LEU A 403 11.79 33.31 19.16
CA LEU A 403 10.46 33.18 18.57
C LEU A 403 10.08 34.38 17.68
N SER A 404 10.73 35.55 17.85
CA SER A 404 10.52 36.76 17.05
C SER A 404 11.30 36.78 15.73
N ARG A 405 12.19 35.84 15.51
CA ARG A 405 12.95 35.64 14.26
C ARG A 405 12.17 34.76 13.28
#